data_14553ba73a122469f30e86f08bf0b739
#
_entry.id   14553ba73a122469f30e86f08bf0b739
#
_cell.length_a   1.000
_cell.length_b   1.000
_cell.length_c   1.000
_cell.angle_alpha   90.00
_cell.angle_beta   90.00
_cell.angle_gamma   90.00
#
_symmetry.space_group_name_H-M   'P 1'
#
loop_
_entity.id
_entity.type
_entity.pdbx_description
1 polymer ?
#
loop_
_entity_poly.entity_id
_entity_poly.type
_entity_poly.pdbx_seq_one_letter_code
_entity_poly.pdbx_strand_id
1 'polypeptide(L)'
;MLTSVEKIWAAFDHVEGPVPWLEIAIDEAIMLRSLGKPVPEAQAASSQQIDISWTEKVAFARAAGIDALGIYHWETFGTLRDESQPVLDRVPLIHTRADLARLEIPTFTPEELAPQVRAARAAIGDSGLALYCEFAFCLDYAIADMGFEGLCLSLYDDPGLVEEVLARYAAYTANLIEIYCQMPEIDFIWVGDDLAYKAGPFISPAALRRHVFPFFRDLACRITKPWIFHSDGNILPVIEDILALGPVAIHPIEPGAMDIYAFKREYGQRVALIGNLSVDQLARATPAEITAEVEWLLAACAPGGGYGFSSGNALSRFIRVQNLLAASETLRRYNRRWME
;
A
#
# COMPACT_ATOMS: atom_id res chain seq x y z
N MET A 1 21.24 5.90 17.49
CA MET A 1 20.23 4.93 16.97
C MET A 1 19.47 5.63 15.87
N LEU A 2 19.36 5.02 14.68
CA LEU A 2 18.61 5.62 13.58
C LEU A 2 17.12 5.74 13.92
N THR A 3 16.51 6.86 13.54
CA THR A 3 15.05 7.04 13.55
C THR A 3 14.40 6.11 12.54
N SER A 4 13.07 5.93 12.60
CA SER A 4 12.32 5.17 11.61
C SER A 4 12.48 5.79 10.21
N VAL A 5 12.45 7.11 10.11
CA VAL A 5 12.67 7.83 8.84
C VAL A 5 14.05 7.53 8.26
N GLU A 6 15.13 7.60 9.08
CA GLU A 6 16.48 7.31 8.61
C GLU A 6 16.66 5.85 8.15
N LYS A 7 16.01 4.88 8.82
CA LYS A 7 16.00 3.48 8.37
C LYS A 7 15.31 3.31 7.02
N ILE A 8 14.20 4.00 6.81
CA ILE A 8 13.45 3.96 5.56
C ILE A 8 14.28 4.54 4.43
N TRP A 9 14.93 5.69 4.65
CA TRP A 9 15.81 6.30 3.64
C TRP A 9 17.00 5.40 3.32
N ALA A 10 17.64 4.81 4.33
CA ALA A 10 18.73 3.86 4.09
C ALA A 10 18.28 2.67 3.21
N ALA A 11 17.06 2.13 3.43
CA ALA A 11 16.51 1.09 2.58
C ALA A 11 16.24 1.57 1.16
N PHE A 12 15.66 2.77 0.96
CA PHE A 12 15.41 3.33 -0.37
C PHE A 12 16.69 3.65 -1.13
N ASP A 13 17.74 4.11 -0.42
CA ASP A 13 19.05 4.45 -0.99
C ASP A 13 19.99 3.22 -1.14
N HIS A 14 19.48 2.00 -0.90
CA HIS A 14 20.26 0.76 -0.95
C HIS A 14 21.47 0.75 0.00
N VAL A 15 21.38 1.49 1.10
CA VAL A 15 22.40 1.47 2.17
C VAL A 15 22.10 0.31 3.11
N GLU A 16 23.10 -0.54 3.33
CA GLU A 16 22.98 -1.66 4.26
C GLU A 16 22.87 -1.15 5.71
N GLY A 17 21.85 -1.60 6.43
CA GLY A 17 21.54 -1.09 7.76
C GLY A 17 20.40 -1.85 8.44
N PRO A 18 19.84 -1.31 9.52
CA PRO A 18 18.66 -1.87 10.15
C PRO A 18 17.48 -1.81 9.20
N VAL A 19 16.80 -2.95 9.08
CA VAL A 19 15.65 -3.11 8.16
C VAL A 19 14.41 -2.42 8.75
N PRO A 20 13.77 -1.47 8.04
CA PRO A 20 12.51 -0.89 8.46
C PRO A 20 11.36 -1.89 8.30
N TRP A 21 10.32 -1.74 9.13
CA TRP A 21 9.02 -2.41 8.93
C TRP A 21 7.99 -1.41 8.41
N LEU A 22 7.54 -1.63 7.19
CA LEU A 22 6.53 -0.81 6.52
C LEU A 22 5.29 -1.66 6.24
N GLU A 23 4.12 -1.07 6.34
CA GLU A 23 2.86 -1.71 5.94
C GLU A 23 2.04 -0.74 5.11
N ILE A 24 1.43 -1.23 4.03
CA ILE A 24 0.58 -0.40 3.17
C ILE A 24 -0.71 -0.01 3.89
N ALA A 25 -1.31 -0.96 4.59
CA ALA A 25 -2.51 -0.73 5.39
C ALA A 25 -2.53 -1.64 6.62
N ILE A 26 -3.17 -1.21 7.68
CA ILE A 26 -3.30 -1.96 8.93
C ILE A 26 -4.72 -1.82 9.44
N ASP A 27 -5.44 -2.94 9.55
CA ASP A 27 -6.79 -2.97 10.10
C ASP A 27 -6.79 -2.57 11.58
N GLU A 28 -7.69 -1.68 11.95
CA GLU A 28 -7.79 -1.15 13.31
C GLU A 28 -8.08 -2.22 14.35
N ALA A 29 -8.76 -3.30 13.97
CA ALA A 29 -9.04 -4.42 14.90
C ALA A 29 -7.74 -5.12 15.34
N ILE A 30 -6.75 -5.31 14.44
CA ILE A 30 -5.47 -5.90 14.83
C ILE A 30 -4.66 -4.93 15.71
N MET A 31 -4.76 -3.62 15.44
CA MET A 31 -4.13 -2.61 16.29
C MET A 31 -4.68 -2.67 17.72
N LEU A 32 -6.02 -2.65 17.88
CA LEU A 32 -6.67 -2.70 19.19
C LEU A 32 -6.33 -4.00 19.93
N ARG A 33 -6.43 -5.16 19.28
CA ARG A 33 -6.08 -6.46 19.89
C ARG A 33 -4.63 -6.51 20.36
N SER A 34 -3.73 -5.95 19.56
CA SER A 34 -2.30 -5.91 19.90
C SER A 34 -2.02 -4.99 21.11
N LEU A 35 -2.86 -3.99 21.31
CA LEU A 35 -2.81 -3.11 22.49
C LEU A 35 -3.59 -3.68 23.71
N GLY A 36 -4.15 -4.88 23.62
CA GLY A 36 -4.99 -5.48 24.66
C GLY A 36 -6.33 -4.76 24.85
N LYS A 37 -6.81 -4.03 23.85
CA LYS A 37 -8.06 -3.28 23.87
C LYS A 37 -9.20 -4.09 23.23
N PRO A 38 -10.46 -3.90 23.67
CA PRO A 38 -11.61 -4.55 23.07
C PRO A 38 -11.86 -4.01 21.66
N VAL A 39 -12.24 -4.92 20.75
CA VAL A 39 -12.77 -4.57 19.43
C VAL A 39 -14.29 -4.49 19.55
N PRO A 40 -14.95 -3.43 19.06
CA PRO A 40 -16.42 -3.31 19.14
C PRO A 40 -17.09 -4.48 18.42
N GLU A 41 -18.11 -5.12 19.07
CA GLU A 41 -18.74 -6.35 18.56
C GLU A 41 -19.35 -6.17 17.15
N ALA A 42 -20.02 -5.05 16.90
CA ALA A 42 -20.63 -4.77 15.60
C ALA A 42 -19.61 -4.72 14.44
N GLN A 43 -18.35 -4.39 14.74
CA GLN A 43 -17.26 -4.24 13.77
C GLN A 43 -16.26 -5.42 13.80
N ALA A 44 -16.38 -6.32 14.77
CA ALA A 44 -15.45 -7.45 14.92
C ALA A 44 -15.51 -8.44 13.74
N ALA A 45 -16.67 -8.57 13.08
CA ALA A 45 -16.94 -9.47 11.97
C ALA A 45 -17.23 -8.74 10.64
N SER A 46 -17.31 -7.42 10.64
CA SER A 46 -17.62 -6.60 9.46
C SER A 46 -16.35 -5.89 8.93
N SER A 47 -16.38 -5.50 7.67
CA SER A 47 -15.33 -4.65 7.06
C SER A 47 -15.47 -3.17 7.43
N GLN A 48 -16.40 -2.82 8.33
CA GLN A 48 -16.57 -1.43 8.76
C GLN A 48 -15.31 -0.92 9.45
N GLN A 49 -14.92 0.28 9.07
CA GLN A 49 -13.78 0.98 9.66
C GLN A 49 -14.06 1.26 11.15
N ILE A 50 -13.04 1.00 11.98
CA ILE A 50 -13.09 1.31 13.40
C ILE A 50 -12.39 2.66 13.59
N ASP A 51 -13.09 3.60 14.22
CA ASP A 51 -12.45 4.88 14.55
C ASP A 51 -11.50 4.68 15.73
N ILE A 52 -10.20 4.84 15.47
CA ILE A 52 -9.16 4.84 16.49
C ILE A 52 -8.32 6.11 16.38
N SER A 53 -7.90 6.62 17.53
CA SER A 53 -7.12 7.84 17.59
C SER A 53 -5.71 7.66 17.02
N TRP A 54 -5.12 8.73 16.51
CA TRP A 54 -3.72 8.74 16.09
C TRP A 54 -2.77 8.34 17.24
N THR A 55 -3.10 8.68 18.48
CA THR A 55 -2.34 8.25 19.66
C THR A 55 -2.31 6.73 19.80
N GLU A 56 -3.43 6.05 19.53
CA GLU A 56 -3.49 4.59 19.54
C GLU A 56 -2.72 3.97 18.38
N LYS A 57 -2.83 4.56 17.16
CA LYS A 57 -2.04 4.13 16.00
C LYS A 57 -0.52 4.23 16.29
N VAL A 58 -0.07 5.32 16.88
CA VAL A 58 1.33 5.50 17.29
C VAL A 58 1.73 4.50 18.37
N ALA A 59 0.89 4.27 19.39
CA ALA A 59 1.16 3.30 20.44
C ALA A 59 1.31 1.88 19.86
N PHE A 60 0.44 1.50 18.92
CA PHE A 60 0.53 0.23 18.20
C PHE A 60 1.82 0.13 17.38
N ALA A 61 2.12 1.12 16.53
CA ALA A 61 3.30 1.11 15.69
C ALA A 61 4.59 0.93 16.51
N ARG A 62 4.71 1.67 17.63
CA ARG A 62 5.84 1.53 18.56
C ARG A 62 5.91 0.14 19.21
N ALA A 63 4.76 -0.39 19.66
CA ALA A 63 4.70 -1.71 20.27
C ALA A 63 5.06 -2.82 19.28
N ALA A 64 4.54 -2.75 18.05
CA ALA A 64 4.82 -3.70 16.98
C ALA A 64 6.22 -3.51 16.35
N GLY A 65 6.80 -2.32 16.40
CA GLY A 65 8.07 -1.97 15.75
C GLY A 65 7.88 -1.61 14.26
N ILE A 66 6.68 -1.16 13.90
CA ILE A 66 6.37 -0.60 12.59
C ILE A 66 6.92 0.81 12.51
N ASP A 67 7.52 1.19 11.38
CA ASP A 67 8.31 2.41 11.22
C ASP A 67 7.55 3.56 10.55
N ALA A 68 6.35 3.30 10.01
CA ALA A 68 5.54 4.34 9.34
C ALA A 68 4.04 4.16 9.61
N LEU A 69 3.29 5.26 9.54
CA LEU A 69 1.83 5.29 9.59
C LEU A 69 1.29 6.01 8.36
N GLY A 70 0.11 5.58 7.88
CA GLY A 70 -0.50 6.08 6.65
C GLY A 70 -1.75 6.92 6.85
N ILE A 71 -1.97 7.82 5.90
CA ILE A 71 -3.23 8.49 5.61
C ILE A 71 -3.72 7.92 4.27
N TYR A 72 -4.95 7.45 4.22
CA TYR A 72 -5.47 6.66 3.11
C TYR A 72 -6.57 7.37 2.34
N HIS A 73 -6.55 7.26 1.00
CA HIS A 73 -7.58 7.75 0.09
C HIS A 73 -7.99 6.62 -0.89
N TRP A 74 -8.94 5.81 -0.44
CA TRP A 74 -9.48 4.66 -1.19
C TRP A 74 -10.97 4.83 -1.51
N GLU A 75 -11.44 6.06 -1.54
CA GLU A 75 -12.82 6.36 -1.86
C GLU A 75 -13.09 6.15 -3.35
N THR A 76 -14.20 5.51 -3.66
CA THR A 76 -14.79 5.43 -4.99
C THR A 76 -16.11 6.18 -5.02
N PHE A 77 -16.48 6.74 -6.14
CA PHE A 77 -17.59 7.67 -6.29
C PHE A 77 -18.68 7.16 -7.23
N GLY A 78 -18.38 6.13 -8.02
CA GLY A 78 -19.28 5.49 -8.99
C GLY A 78 -19.83 4.14 -8.54
N THR A 79 -19.84 3.85 -7.23
CA THR A 79 -20.43 2.63 -6.68
C THR A 79 -21.55 2.94 -5.71
N LEU A 80 -22.58 2.07 -5.65
CA LEU A 80 -23.53 2.10 -4.56
C LEU A 80 -22.81 1.65 -3.28
N ARG A 81 -22.73 2.55 -2.30
CA ARG A 81 -22.31 2.22 -0.96
C ARG A 81 -23.52 1.74 -0.16
N ASP A 82 -23.64 0.44 0.03
CA ASP A 82 -24.42 -0.10 1.13
C ASP A 82 -23.46 -0.27 2.30
N GLU A 83 -23.54 0.60 3.29
CA GLU A 83 -22.66 0.59 4.48
C GLU A 83 -22.81 -0.71 5.29
N SER A 84 -23.86 -1.50 5.05
CA SER A 84 -24.10 -2.79 5.67
C SER A 84 -23.39 -3.96 4.97
N GLN A 85 -22.83 -3.75 3.75
CA GLN A 85 -22.22 -4.81 2.94
C GLN A 85 -20.69 -4.72 2.91
N PRO A 86 -20.00 -5.88 2.75
CA PRO A 86 -18.55 -5.91 2.53
C PRO A 86 -18.15 -5.08 1.31
N VAL A 87 -16.95 -4.53 1.34
CA VAL A 87 -16.38 -3.73 0.23
C VAL A 87 -16.40 -4.47 -1.12
N LEU A 88 -16.34 -5.80 -1.09
CA LEU A 88 -16.38 -6.67 -2.27
C LEU A 88 -17.76 -6.75 -2.96
N ASP A 89 -18.84 -6.33 -2.29
CA ASP A 89 -20.22 -6.38 -2.83
C ASP A 89 -20.68 -5.02 -3.38
N ARG A 90 -19.76 -4.14 -3.69
CA ARG A 90 -20.08 -2.85 -4.32
C ARG A 90 -20.68 -3.07 -5.71
N VAL A 91 -21.81 -2.43 -5.97
CA VAL A 91 -22.44 -2.47 -7.29
C VAL A 91 -21.87 -1.35 -8.15
N PRO A 92 -21.15 -1.67 -9.24
CA PRO A 92 -20.61 -0.67 -10.15
C PRO A 92 -21.76 0.10 -10.80
N LEU A 93 -21.58 1.41 -10.98
CA LEU A 93 -22.60 2.30 -11.56
C LEU A 93 -22.21 2.86 -12.92
N ILE A 94 -20.96 2.68 -13.37
CA ILE A 94 -20.48 3.26 -14.63
C ILE A 94 -20.49 2.18 -15.71
N HIS A 95 -21.52 2.22 -16.54
CA HIS A 95 -21.67 1.34 -17.71
C HIS A 95 -21.67 2.11 -19.04
N THR A 96 -21.95 3.42 -18.96
CA THR A 96 -22.10 4.29 -20.14
C THR A 96 -21.52 5.69 -19.87
N ARG A 97 -21.29 6.47 -20.93
CA ARG A 97 -20.93 7.89 -20.80
C ARG A 97 -21.97 8.72 -20.07
N ALA A 98 -23.25 8.33 -20.14
CA ALA A 98 -24.30 9.01 -19.38
C ALA A 98 -24.17 8.76 -17.86
N ASP A 99 -23.68 7.59 -17.45
CA ASP A 99 -23.36 7.30 -16.06
C ASP A 99 -22.13 8.09 -15.61
N LEU A 100 -21.08 8.08 -16.42
CA LEU A 100 -19.87 8.86 -16.18
C LEU A 100 -20.15 10.36 -16.05
N ALA A 101 -21.09 10.90 -16.85
CA ALA A 101 -21.47 12.30 -16.78
C ALA A 101 -22.13 12.69 -15.44
N ARG A 102 -22.66 11.73 -14.68
CA ARG A 102 -23.23 11.91 -13.34
C ARG A 102 -22.22 11.70 -12.19
N LEU A 103 -21.02 11.23 -12.52
CA LEU A 103 -19.97 10.99 -11.54
C LEU A 103 -19.42 12.33 -11.03
N GLU A 104 -19.59 12.55 -9.74
CA GLU A 104 -19.04 13.70 -9.02
C GLU A 104 -17.83 13.24 -8.20
N ILE A 105 -16.64 13.61 -8.63
CA ILE A 105 -15.38 13.35 -7.92
C ILE A 105 -14.94 14.66 -7.28
N PRO A 106 -14.68 14.68 -5.96
CA PRO A 106 -14.27 15.90 -5.26
C PRO A 106 -12.88 16.36 -5.70
N THR A 107 -12.66 17.66 -5.59
CA THR A 107 -11.32 18.26 -5.64
C THR A 107 -11.05 18.86 -4.27
N PHE A 108 -9.95 18.50 -3.66
CA PHE A 108 -9.56 18.97 -2.34
C PHE A 108 -8.71 20.24 -2.40
N THR A 109 -8.76 21.01 -1.32
CA THR A 109 -7.83 22.10 -1.03
C THR A 109 -6.82 21.66 0.04
N PRO A 110 -5.64 22.31 0.13
CA PRO A 110 -4.70 22.04 1.22
C PRO A 110 -5.31 22.20 2.62
N GLU A 111 -6.23 23.18 2.78
CA GLU A 111 -6.90 23.49 4.04
C GLU A 111 -7.82 22.35 4.50
N GLU A 112 -8.42 21.60 3.58
CA GLU A 112 -9.29 20.46 3.90
C GLU A 112 -8.49 19.24 4.34
N LEU A 113 -7.33 18.99 3.77
CA LEU A 113 -6.49 17.81 4.07
C LEU A 113 -5.49 18.05 5.23
N ALA A 114 -5.03 19.29 5.42
CA ALA A 114 -4.02 19.60 6.43
C ALA A 114 -4.43 19.29 7.89
N PRO A 115 -5.69 19.36 8.34
CA PRO A 115 -6.05 19.01 9.71
C PRO A 115 -5.71 17.56 10.07
N GLN A 116 -5.96 16.60 9.18
CA GLN A 116 -5.64 15.20 9.39
C GLN A 116 -4.13 14.97 9.47
N VAL A 117 -3.37 15.60 8.58
CA VAL A 117 -1.90 15.51 8.55
C VAL A 117 -1.29 16.08 9.83
N ARG A 118 -1.77 17.26 10.26
CA ARG A 118 -1.30 17.87 11.51
C ARG A 118 -1.65 17.03 12.75
N ALA A 119 -2.84 16.42 12.78
CA ALA A 119 -3.24 15.55 13.88
C ALA A 119 -2.35 14.29 13.95
N ALA A 120 -2.04 13.68 12.79
CA ALA A 120 -1.11 12.56 12.71
C ALA A 120 0.29 12.96 13.19
N ARG A 121 0.85 14.06 12.70
CA ARG A 121 2.19 14.54 13.12
C ARG A 121 2.26 14.91 14.61
N ALA A 122 1.24 15.56 15.12
CA ALA A 122 1.17 15.89 16.54
C ALA A 122 1.20 14.62 17.42
N ALA A 123 0.51 13.56 17.01
CA ALA A 123 0.52 12.28 17.72
C ALA A 123 1.86 11.53 17.57
N ILE A 124 2.48 11.57 16.40
CA ILE A 124 3.80 11.01 16.13
C ILE A 124 4.86 11.69 17.01
N GLY A 125 4.82 13.01 17.14
CA GLY A 125 5.74 13.78 17.96
C GLY A 125 7.21 13.37 17.73
N ASP A 126 7.95 13.18 18.80
CA ASP A 126 9.37 12.79 18.78
C ASP A 126 9.61 11.28 18.67
N SER A 127 8.58 10.49 18.30
CA SER A 127 8.73 9.02 18.20
C SER A 127 9.66 8.58 17.05
N GLY A 128 9.93 9.47 16.09
CA GLY A 128 10.74 9.19 14.91
C GLY A 128 10.03 8.37 13.83
N LEU A 129 8.73 8.07 13.98
CA LEU A 129 7.92 7.39 12.96
C LEU A 129 7.75 8.25 11.72
N ALA A 130 7.77 7.61 10.54
CA ALA A 130 7.41 8.26 9.30
C ALA A 130 5.89 8.38 9.13
N LEU A 131 5.46 9.35 8.34
CA LEU A 131 4.08 9.53 7.91
C LEU A 131 4.03 9.52 6.37
N TYR A 132 3.22 8.65 5.80
CA TYR A 132 2.98 8.59 4.36
C TYR A 132 1.52 8.87 4.02
N CYS A 133 1.28 9.21 2.77
CA CYS A 133 -0.06 9.23 2.18
C CYS A 133 -0.17 8.12 1.15
N GLU A 134 -1.31 7.45 1.09
CA GLU A 134 -1.60 6.37 0.17
C GLU A 134 -2.87 6.64 -0.64
N PHE A 135 -2.78 6.36 -1.93
CA PHE A 135 -3.88 6.41 -2.89
C PHE A 135 -3.57 5.53 -4.11
N ALA A 136 -4.59 5.20 -4.91
CA ALA A 136 -4.37 4.59 -6.22
C ALA A 136 -4.02 5.65 -7.27
N PHE A 137 -3.37 5.26 -8.37
CA PHE A 137 -3.26 6.16 -9.52
C PHE A 137 -4.62 6.38 -10.18
N CYS A 138 -5.21 5.34 -10.78
CA CYS A 138 -6.54 5.47 -11.40
C CYS A 138 -7.21 4.14 -11.76
N LEU A 139 -6.46 3.03 -11.93
CA LEU A 139 -7.02 1.79 -12.45
C LEU A 139 -7.92 1.10 -11.41
N ASP A 140 -7.50 1.02 -10.16
CA ASP A 140 -8.30 0.40 -9.09
C ASP A 140 -9.63 1.12 -8.89
N TYR A 141 -9.65 2.45 -8.96
CA TYR A 141 -10.88 3.22 -8.92
C TYR A 141 -11.78 2.91 -10.13
N ALA A 142 -11.20 2.83 -11.33
CA ALA A 142 -11.94 2.49 -12.54
C ALA A 142 -12.50 1.05 -12.48
N ILE A 143 -11.71 0.08 -11.98
CA ILE A 143 -12.16 -1.30 -11.75
C ILE A 143 -13.32 -1.33 -10.75
N ALA A 144 -13.23 -0.58 -9.66
CA ALA A 144 -14.28 -0.55 -8.66
C ALA A 144 -15.59 0.02 -9.21
N ASP A 145 -15.54 1.10 -9.97
CA ASP A 145 -16.71 1.84 -10.42
C ASP A 145 -17.35 1.30 -11.71
N MET A 146 -16.55 0.63 -12.57
CA MET A 146 -17.03 -0.06 -13.77
C MET A 146 -17.32 -1.55 -13.54
N GLY A 147 -16.78 -2.12 -12.47
CA GLY A 147 -16.66 -3.56 -12.29
C GLY A 147 -15.59 -4.15 -13.21
N PHE A 148 -14.91 -5.20 -12.72
CA PHE A 148 -13.80 -5.81 -13.48
C PHE A 148 -14.24 -6.31 -14.86
N GLU A 149 -15.38 -7.04 -14.95
CA GLU A 149 -15.94 -7.52 -16.19
C GLU A 149 -16.34 -6.35 -17.11
N GLY A 150 -17.01 -5.33 -16.55
CA GLY A 150 -17.43 -4.13 -17.28
C GLY A 150 -16.26 -3.38 -17.90
N LEU A 151 -15.17 -3.19 -17.14
CA LEU A 151 -13.94 -2.58 -17.63
C LEU A 151 -13.32 -3.42 -18.76
N CYS A 152 -13.20 -4.74 -18.57
CA CYS A 152 -12.61 -5.63 -19.59
C CYS A 152 -13.42 -5.64 -20.90
N LEU A 153 -14.74 -5.68 -20.83
CA LEU A 153 -15.61 -5.61 -22.01
C LEU A 153 -15.50 -4.24 -22.69
N SER A 154 -15.52 -3.16 -21.89
CA SER A 154 -15.40 -1.79 -22.42
C SER A 154 -14.05 -1.53 -23.08
N LEU A 155 -12.95 -2.13 -22.60
CA LEU A 155 -11.65 -2.04 -23.29
C LEU A 155 -11.70 -2.60 -24.71
N TYR A 156 -12.62 -3.51 -24.99
CA TYR A 156 -12.81 -4.09 -26.32
C TYR A 156 -13.84 -3.30 -27.15
N ASP A 157 -15.02 -3.01 -26.55
CA ASP A 157 -16.16 -2.44 -27.27
C ASP A 157 -16.13 -0.90 -27.35
N ASP A 158 -15.67 -0.24 -26.29
CA ASP A 158 -15.57 1.22 -26.18
C ASP A 158 -14.39 1.64 -25.28
N PRO A 159 -13.13 1.45 -25.75
CA PRO A 159 -11.96 1.81 -24.96
C PRO A 159 -11.92 3.31 -24.57
N GLY A 160 -12.60 4.17 -25.34
CA GLY A 160 -12.72 5.59 -25.01
C GLY A 160 -13.49 5.84 -23.72
N LEU A 161 -14.49 5.03 -23.38
CA LEU A 161 -15.17 5.12 -22.08
C LEU A 161 -14.21 4.82 -20.93
N VAL A 162 -13.39 3.77 -21.06
CA VAL A 162 -12.38 3.42 -20.05
C VAL A 162 -11.38 4.55 -19.87
N GLU A 163 -10.87 5.11 -20.98
CA GLU A 163 -9.92 6.24 -20.92
C GLU A 163 -10.53 7.48 -20.26
N GLU A 164 -11.83 7.75 -20.51
CA GLU A 164 -12.54 8.86 -19.85
C GLU A 164 -12.70 8.64 -18.34
N VAL A 165 -12.98 7.41 -17.89
CA VAL A 165 -13.04 7.06 -16.46
C VAL A 165 -11.66 7.18 -15.82
N LEU A 166 -10.63 6.61 -16.45
CA LEU A 166 -9.24 6.73 -15.99
C LEU A 166 -8.81 8.20 -15.88
N ALA A 167 -9.15 9.04 -16.86
CA ALA A 167 -8.84 10.46 -16.85
C ALA A 167 -9.48 11.21 -15.67
N ARG A 168 -10.72 10.85 -15.30
CA ARG A 168 -11.42 11.45 -14.13
C ARG A 168 -10.70 11.11 -12.84
N TYR A 169 -10.32 9.85 -12.64
CA TYR A 169 -9.58 9.43 -11.45
C TYR A 169 -8.13 9.93 -11.47
N ALA A 170 -7.49 9.97 -12.62
CA ALA A 170 -6.16 10.59 -12.74
C ALA A 170 -6.18 12.06 -12.33
N ALA A 171 -7.23 12.82 -12.66
CA ALA A 171 -7.36 14.21 -12.21
C ALA A 171 -7.55 14.31 -10.68
N TYR A 172 -8.33 13.41 -10.08
CA TYR A 172 -8.47 13.30 -8.63
C TYR A 172 -7.13 13.01 -7.94
N THR A 173 -6.41 12.01 -8.42
CA THR A 173 -5.12 11.63 -7.86
C THR A 173 -4.06 12.71 -8.09
N ALA A 174 -4.06 13.40 -9.24
CA ALA A 174 -3.17 14.53 -9.48
C ALA A 174 -3.36 15.64 -8.43
N ASN A 175 -4.62 15.91 -8.05
CA ASN A 175 -4.94 16.88 -7.00
C ASN A 175 -4.38 16.44 -5.63
N LEU A 176 -4.52 15.15 -5.27
CA LEU A 176 -3.93 14.62 -4.03
C LEU A 176 -2.40 14.70 -4.04
N ILE A 177 -1.76 14.32 -5.15
CA ILE A 177 -0.29 14.40 -5.32
C ILE A 177 0.19 15.83 -5.13
N GLU A 178 -0.44 16.80 -5.81
CA GLU A 178 -0.06 18.21 -5.73
C GLU A 178 -0.14 18.75 -4.30
N ILE A 179 -1.14 18.34 -3.53
CA ILE A 179 -1.31 18.78 -2.15
C ILE A 179 -0.31 18.08 -1.22
N TYR A 180 -0.25 16.75 -1.21
CA TYR A 180 0.57 16.00 -0.26
C TYR A 180 2.08 16.13 -0.53
N CYS A 181 2.48 16.28 -1.78
CA CYS A 181 3.89 16.51 -2.11
C CYS A 181 4.42 17.86 -1.58
N GLN A 182 3.54 18.86 -1.39
CA GLN A 182 3.90 20.15 -0.81
C GLN A 182 3.88 20.17 0.73
N MET A 183 3.28 19.17 1.38
CA MET A 183 3.23 19.10 2.85
C MET A 183 4.53 18.54 3.41
N PRO A 184 5.32 19.31 4.18
CA PRO A 184 6.59 18.82 4.76
C PRO A 184 6.38 17.73 5.81
N GLU A 185 5.18 17.61 6.34
CA GLU A 185 4.81 16.57 7.32
C GLU A 185 4.71 15.18 6.71
N ILE A 186 4.51 15.05 5.40
CA ILE A 186 4.48 13.76 4.68
C ILE A 186 5.90 13.40 4.25
N ASP A 187 6.40 12.24 4.69
CA ASP A 187 7.76 11.79 4.37
C ASP A 187 7.84 11.16 2.99
N PHE A 188 6.91 10.29 2.62
CA PHE A 188 6.87 9.63 1.31
C PHE A 188 5.42 9.35 0.88
N ILE A 189 5.27 8.96 -0.38
CA ILE A 189 3.97 8.58 -0.97
C ILE A 189 3.95 7.06 -1.18
N TRP A 190 2.80 6.44 -0.97
CA TRP A 190 2.56 5.06 -1.34
C TRP A 190 1.46 5.03 -2.39
N VAL A 191 1.75 4.48 -3.55
CA VAL A 191 0.78 4.35 -4.64
C VAL A 191 0.41 2.88 -4.77
N GLY A 192 -0.87 2.56 -4.54
CA GLY A 192 -1.42 1.24 -4.78
C GLY A 192 -2.26 1.25 -6.06
N ASP A 193 -1.99 0.33 -6.98
CA ASP A 193 -2.84 0.14 -8.16
C ASP A 193 -2.60 -1.27 -8.69
N ASP A 194 -3.56 -2.18 -8.46
CA ASP A 194 -3.40 -3.58 -8.78
C ASP A 194 -3.46 -3.82 -10.29
N LEU A 195 -2.37 -4.34 -10.83
CA LEU A 195 -2.23 -4.64 -12.27
C LEU A 195 -2.42 -6.12 -12.58
N ALA A 196 -2.31 -6.99 -11.56
CA ALA A 196 -2.14 -8.41 -11.80
C ALA A 196 -2.80 -9.27 -10.71
N TYR A 197 -2.96 -10.53 -11.03
CA TYR A 197 -3.23 -11.63 -10.11
C TYR A 197 -2.11 -12.68 -10.23
N LYS A 198 -2.21 -13.80 -9.52
CA LYS A 198 -1.10 -14.78 -9.41
C LYS A 198 -0.52 -15.25 -10.74
N ALA A 199 -1.33 -15.36 -11.80
CA ALA A 199 -0.88 -15.87 -13.10
C ALA A 199 -0.29 -14.79 -14.02
N GLY A 200 -0.52 -13.50 -13.74
CA GLY A 200 -0.07 -12.38 -14.57
C GLY A 200 -1.04 -11.22 -14.57
N PRO A 201 -0.82 -10.20 -15.40
CA PRO A 201 -1.66 -9.01 -15.46
C PRO A 201 -3.14 -9.31 -15.74
N PHE A 202 -4.05 -8.52 -15.15
CA PHE A 202 -5.50 -8.62 -15.32
C PHE A 202 -5.93 -8.42 -16.78
N ILE A 203 -5.29 -7.47 -17.44
CA ILE A 203 -5.46 -7.17 -18.86
C ILE A 203 -4.11 -7.30 -19.55
N SER A 204 -4.10 -7.49 -20.86
CA SER A 204 -2.85 -7.74 -21.57
C SER A 204 -1.82 -6.62 -21.36
N PRO A 205 -0.53 -6.93 -21.29
CA PRO A 205 0.52 -5.90 -21.21
C PRO A 205 0.41 -4.85 -22.34
N ALA A 206 -0.05 -5.24 -23.54
CA ALA A 206 -0.27 -4.33 -24.65
C ALA A 206 -1.40 -3.32 -24.35
N ALA A 207 -2.51 -3.80 -23.76
CA ALA A 207 -3.63 -2.93 -23.38
C ALA A 207 -3.25 -2.01 -22.21
N LEU A 208 -2.53 -2.52 -21.20
CA LEU A 208 -1.97 -1.69 -20.11
C LEU A 208 -1.09 -0.55 -20.66
N ARG A 209 -0.15 -0.87 -21.57
CA ARG A 209 0.73 0.12 -22.19
C ARG A 209 -0.02 1.16 -23.02
N ARG A 210 -1.11 0.76 -23.67
CA ARG A 210 -1.90 1.64 -24.52
C ARG A 210 -2.85 2.55 -23.73
N HIS A 211 -3.57 2.00 -22.74
CA HIS A 211 -4.72 2.66 -22.14
C HIS A 211 -4.48 3.11 -20.69
N VAL A 212 -3.56 2.48 -19.93
CA VAL A 212 -3.33 2.73 -18.50
C VAL A 212 -2.01 3.46 -18.24
N PHE A 213 -0.89 2.92 -18.69
CA PHE A 213 0.43 3.51 -18.43
C PHE A 213 0.62 4.96 -18.91
N PRO A 214 -0.09 5.50 -19.92
CA PRO A 214 -0.02 6.93 -20.20
C PRO A 214 -0.45 7.81 -19.02
N PHE A 215 -1.52 7.43 -18.32
CA PHE A 215 -1.99 8.12 -17.10
C PHE A 215 -1.00 7.94 -15.94
N PHE A 216 -0.50 6.72 -15.74
CA PHE A 216 0.50 6.44 -14.70
C PHE A 216 1.77 7.29 -14.87
N ARG A 217 2.28 7.43 -16.10
CA ARG A 217 3.44 8.29 -16.38
C ARG A 217 3.17 9.77 -16.07
N ASP A 218 2.00 10.28 -16.44
CA ASP A 218 1.62 11.66 -16.14
C ASP A 218 1.52 11.89 -14.62
N LEU A 219 0.93 10.96 -13.88
CA LEU A 219 0.83 11.05 -12.42
C LEU A 219 2.18 10.89 -11.73
N ALA A 220 2.96 9.89 -12.12
CA ALA A 220 4.26 9.60 -11.52
C ALA A 220 5.23 10.78 -11.64
N CYS A 221 5.25 11.49 -12.78
CA CYS A 221 6.12 12.65 -12.97
C CYS A 221 5.75 13.87 -12.10
N ARG A 222 4.56 13.89 -11.49
CA ARG A 222 4.11 14.92 -10.54
C ARG A 222 4.55 14.62 -9.11
N ILE A 223 4.91 13.38 -8.78
CA ILE A 223 5.34 13.01 -7.43
C ILE A 223 6.77 13.52 -7.21
N THR A 224 6.92 14.45 -6.28
CA THR A 224 8.24 15.07 -5.96
C THR A 224 8.87 14.52 -4.69
N LYS A 225 8.19 13.60 -4.01
CA LYS A 225 8.68 12.86 -2.83
C LYS A 225 9.10 11.44 -3.24
N PRO A 226 9.98 10.77 -2.47
CA PRO A 226 10.15 9.32 -2.64
C PRO A 226 8.81 8.59 -2.59
N TRP A 227 8.62 7.57 -3.42
CA TRP A 227 7.35 6.87 -3.45
C TRP A 227 7.50 5.38 -3.73
N ILE A 228 6.61 4.60 -3.14
CA ILE A 228 6.52 3.14 -3.26
C ILE A 228 5.39 2.81 -4.24
N PHE A 229 5.62 1.89 -5.16
CA PHE A 229 4.55 1.31 -5.99
C PHE A 229 4.10 -0.02 -5.41
N HIS A 230 2.79 -0.16 -5.20
CA HIS A 230 2.17 -1.42 -4.81
C HIS A 230 1.30 -1.96 -5.93
N SER A 231 1.45 -3.24 -6.18
CA SER A 231 0.51 -4.05 -6.96
C SER A 231 0.62 -5.50 -6.52
N ASP A 232 -0.49 -6.10 -6.19
CA ASP A 232 -0.57 -7.53 -5.99
C ASP A 232 -0.35 -8.28 -7.31
N GLY A 233 -0.16 -9.60 -7.20
CA GLY A 233 -0.03 -10.49 -8.34
C GLY A 233 1.35 -10.54 -9.00
N ASN A 234 1.39 -11.19 -10.15
CA ASN A 234 2.60 -11.33 -10.94
C ASN A 234 2.75 -10.18 -11.94
N ILE A 235 3.49 -9.15 -11.55
CA ILE A 235 3.75 -7.95 -12.35
C ILE A 235 4.98 -8.08 -13.27
N LEU A 236 5.70 -9.20 -13.28
CA LEU A 236 6.91 -9.37 -14.10
C LEU A 236 6.71 -9.06 -15.59
N PRO A 237 5.55 -9.35 -16.24
CA PRO A 237 5.34 -8.99 -17.64
C PRO A 237 5.33 -7.48 -17.94
N VAL A 238 5.19 -6.64 -16.92
CA VAL A 238 5.15 -5.17 -17.02
C VAL A 238 6.13 -4.47 -16.07
N ILE A 239 7.05 -5.21 -15.46
CA ILE A 239 7.98 -4.66 -14.47
C ILE A 239 8.83 -3.51 -15.01
N GLU A 240 9.28 -3.60 -16.26
CA GLU A 240 10.08 -2.54 -16.87
C GLU A 240 9.25 -1.26 -17.10
N ASP A 241 7.95 -1.40 -17.40
CA ASP A 241 7.05 -0.25 -17.48
C ASP A 241 6.88 0.41 -16.10
N ILE A 242 6.76 -0.40 -15.03
CA ILE A 242 6.64 0.09 -13.64
C ILE A 242 7.94 0.78 -13.20
N LEU A 243 9.10 0.15 -13.42
CA LEU A 243 10.39 0.74 -13.05
C LEU A 243 10.66 2.05 -13.79
N ALA A 244 10.17 2.18 -15.03
CA ALA A 244 10.27 3.42 -15.81
C ALA A 244 9.42 4.57 -15.25
N LEU A 245 8.46 4.31 -14.34
CA LEU A 245 7.71 5.36 -13.63
C LEU A 245 8.56 6.03 -12.53
N GLY A 246 9.63 5.37 -12.06
CA GLY A 246 10.57 5.92 -11.09
C GLY A 246 10.21 5.71 -9.61
N PRO A 247 9.51 4.62 -9.19
CA PRO A 247 9.35 4.33 -7.76
C PRO A 247 10.71 4.04 -7.13
N VAL A 248 10.89 4.41 -5.86
CA VAL A 248 12.10 4.04 -5.10
C VAL A 248 12.00 2.63 -4.54
N ALA A 249 10.79 2.10 -4.40
CA ALA A 249 10.54 0.75 -3.91
C ALA A 249 9.30 0.12 -4.57
N ILE A 250 9.27 -1.22 -4.61
CA ILE A 250 8.13 -2.05 -5.04
C ILE A 250 7.62 -2.86 -3.84
N HIS A 251 6.31 -2.96 -3.71
CA HIS A 251 5.58 -3.75 -2.71
C HIS A 251 4.46 -4.54 -3.40
N PRO A 252 4.08 -5.74 -2.95
CA PRO A 252 4.73 -6.52 -1.89
C PRO A 252 5.70 -7.58 -2.43
N ILE A 253 5.81 -7.81 -3.73
CA ILE A 253 6.36 -9.01 -4.35
C ILE A 253 5.55 -10.23 -3.87
N GLU A 254 4.26 -10.28 -4.20
CA GLU A 254 3.25 -11.13 -3.57
C GLU A 254 3.68 -12.60 -3.44
N PRO A 255 3.65 -13.17 -2.20
CA PRO A 255 3.95 -14.58 -1.98
C PRO A 255 3.04 -15.50 -2.79
N GLY A 256 3.62 -16.44 -3.53
CA GLY A 256 2.89 -17.38 -4.38
C GLY A 256 2.52 -16.85 -5.77
N ALA A 257 2.78 -15.56 -6.06
CA ALA A 257 2.74 -14.98 -7.39
C ALA A 257 4.14 -14.76 -7.94
N MET A 258 5.05 -14.25 -7.12
CA MET A 258 6.44 -13.99 -7.47
C MET A 258 7.41 -14.54 -6.41
N ASP A 259 8.63 -14.86 -6.83
CA ASP A 259 9.72 -15.26 -5.95
C ASP A 259 10.54 -14.03 -5.56
N ILE A 260 10.47 -13.60 -4.31
CA ILE A 260 11.17 -12.42 -3.81
C ILE A 260 12.70 -12.54 -3.92
N TYR A 261 13.25 -13.74 -3.85
CA TYR A 261 14.71 -13.96 -3.97
C TYR A 261 15.18 -13.80 -5.40
N ALA A 262 14.42 -14.34 -6.36
CA ALA A 262 14.66 -14.11 -7.76
C ALA A 262 14.52 -12.61 -8.10
N PHE A 263 13.47 -11.96 -7.57
CA PHE A 263 13.25 -10.54 -7.75
C PHE A 263 14.38 -9.70 -7.15
N LYS A 264 14.81 -9.98 -5.91
CA LYS A 264 15.96 -9.30 -5.27
C LYS A 264 17.23 -9.42 -6.09
N ARG A 265 17.53 -10.60 -6.60
CA ARG A 265 18.72 -10.85 -7.40
C ARG A 265 18.69 -10.10 -8.72
N GLU A 266 17.53 -9.99 -9.38
CA GLU A 266 17.39 -9.40 -10.71
C GLU A 266 17.19 -7.88 -10.67
N TYR A 267 16.34 -7.41 -9.77
CA TYR A 267 15.92 -6.00 -9.71
C TYR A 267 16.43 -5.24 -8.49
N GLY A 268 16.93 -5.94 -7.47
CA GLY A 268 17.26 -5.36 -6.16
C GLY A 268 18.41 -4.36 -6.14
N GLN A 269 19.09 -4.11 -7.28
CA GLN A 269 20.06 -3.01 -7.44
C GLN A 269 19.42 -1.77 -8.11
N ARG A 270 18.20 -1.91 -8.63
CA ARG A 270 17.49 -0.87 -9.39
C ARG A 270 16.35 -0.25 -8.59
N VAL A 271 15.80 -1.00 -7.67
CA VAL A 271 14.64 -0.63 -6.86
C VAL A 271 14.69 -1.36 -5.53
N ALA A 272 14.30 -0.71 -4.44
CA ALA A 272 14.16 -1.39 -3.15
C ALA A 272 12.91 -2.30 -3.15
N LEU A 273 12.97 -3.36 -2.34
CA LEU A 273 11.88 -4.29 -2.16
C LEU A 273 11.27 -4.10 -0.77
N ILE A 274 9.96 -3.97 -0.71
CA ILE A 274 9.20 -3.95 0.54
C ILE A 274 8.32 -5.20 0.56
N GLY A 275 8.52 -6.08 1.53
CA GLY A 275 7.75 -7.33 1.60
C GLY A 275 8.51 -8.44 2.34
N ASN A 276 8.03 -9.69 2.30
CA ASN A 276 6.73 -10.15 1.79
C ASN A 276 6.20 -11.32 2.64
N LEU A 277 6.17 -11.11 3.98
CA LEU A 277 5.64 -12.15 4.87
C LEU A 277 4.17 -12.45 4.54
N SER A 278 3.85 -13.72 4.24
CA SER A 278 2.50 -14.12 3.84
C SER A 278 1.45 -13.79 4.90
N VAL A 279 0.40 -13.05 4.49
CA VAL A 279 -0.76 -12.74 5.33
C VAL A 279 -1.49 -14.02 5.77
N ASP A 280 -1.56 -15.04 4.90
CA ASP A 280 -2.14 -16.34 5.24
C ASP A 280 -1.32 -17.04 6.34
N GLN A 281 0.02 -16.99 6.28
CA GLN A 281 0.87 -17.51 7.35
C GLN A 281 0.67 -16.70 8.65
N LEU A 282 0.61 -15.37 8.58
CA LEU A 282 0.31 -14.53 9.76
C LEU A 282 -1.03 -14.91 10.41
N ALA A 283 -2.01 -15.36 9.63
CA ALA A 283 -3.31 -15.80 10.14
C ALA A 283 -3.30 -17.24 10.69
N ARG A 284 -2.52 -18.17 10.12
CA ARG A 284 -2.68 -19.61 10.35
C ARG A 284 -1.47 -20.32 10.96
N ALA A 285 -0.26 -19.85 10.67
CA ALA A 285 0.97 -20.48 11.13
C ALA A 285 1.17 -20.37 12.65
N THR A 286 2.15 -21.10 13.16
CA THR A 286 2.62 -20.96 14.55
C THR A 286 3.65 -19.82 14.65
N PRO A 287 3.85 -19.23 15.84
CA PRO A 287 4.88 -18.23 16.04
C PRO A 287 6.30 -18.69 15.66
N ALA A 288 6.60 -19.98 15.82
CA ALA A 288 7.90 -20.54 15.45
C ALA A 288 8.10 -20.57 13.91
N GLU A 289 7.05 -20.91 13.16
CA GLU A 289 7.08 -20.86 11.70
C GLU A 289 7.23 -19.43 11.19
N ILE A 290 6.54 -18.46 11.81
CA ILE A 290 6.71 -17.03 11.49
C ILE A 290 8.15 -16.58 11.76
N THR A 291 8.70 -16.95 12.92
CA THR A 291 10.11 -16.63 13.23
C THR A 291 11.05 -17.15 12.16
N ALA A 292 10.90 -18.42 11.76
CA ALA A 292 11.76 -19.03 10.73
C ALA A 292 11.64 -18.32 9.37
N GLU A 293 10.41 -17.97 8.97
CA GLU A 293 10.17 -17.27 7.71
C GLU A 293 10.78 -15.85 7.71
N VAL A 294 10.61 -15.11 8.80
CA VAL A 294 11.20 -13.76 8.93
C VAL A 294 12.73 -13.82 8.95
N GLU A 295 13.32 -14.79 9.65
CA GLU A 295 14.79 -15.00 9.63
C GLU A 295 15.28 -15.28 8.22
N TRP A 296 14.56 -16.08 7.46
CA TRP A 296 14.90 -16.43 6.10
C TRP A 296 14.81 -15.21 5.15
N LEU A 297 13.70 -14.45 5.22
CA LEU A 297 13.51 -13.19 4.46
C LEU A 297 14.66 -12.21 4.74
N LEU A 298 14.99 -12.00 6.01
CA LEU A 298 16.05 -11.09 6.42
C LEU A 298 17.43 -11.55 5.94
N ALA A 299 17.73 -12.85 6.04
CA ALA A 299 18.99 -13.41 5.59
C ALA A 299 19.21 -13.27 4.07
N ALA A 300 18.14 -13.37 3.30
CA ALA A 300 18.23 -13.36 1.84
C ALA A 300 18.03 -11.99 1.21
N CYS A 301 17.19 -11.12 1.79
CA CYS A 301 16.82 -9.86 1.15
C CYS A 301 17.52 -8.63 1.74
N ALA A 302 17.94 -8.67 3.02
CA ALA A 302 18.57 -7.51 3.67
C ALA A 302 20.03 -7.24 3.26
N PRO A 303 20.87 -8.25 2.95
CA PRO A 303 22.25 -7.99 2.54
C PRO A 303 22.32 -7.08 1.30
N GLY A 304 23.24 -6.10 1.36
CA GLY A 304 23.44 -5.10 0.31
C GLY A 304 22.41 -3.98 0.30
N GLY A 305 21.55 -3.85 1.33
CA GLY A 305 20.54 -2.81 1.42
C GLY A 305 19.37 -3.01 0.45
N GLY A 306 18.54 -1.99 0.25
CA GLY A 306 17.41 -2.04 -0.68
C GLY A 306 16.31 -3.03 -0.25
N TYR A 307 16.07 -3.17 1.06
CA TYR A 307 15.03 -4.04 1.59
C TYR A 307 14.34 -3.42 2.81
N GLY A 308 13.01 -3.40 2.78
CA GLY A 308 12.15 -3.16 3.92
C GLY A 308 11.27 -4.37 4.18
N PHE A 309 11.10 -4.73 5.45
CA PHE A 309 10.20 -5.80 5.85
C PHE A 309 8.75 -5.32 5.79
N SER A 310 7.85 -6.16 5.32
CA SER A 310 6.41 -5.94 5.27
C SER A 310 5.66 -7.27 5.24
N SER A 311 4.37 -7.24 5.49
CA SER A 311 3.48 -8.31 5.06
C SER A 311 3.39 -8.38 3.53
N GLY A 312 2.84 -9.48 3.02
CA GLY A 312 2.64 -9.68 1.57
C GLY A 312 1.40 -8.98 1.00
N ASN A 313 0.78 -8.09 1.75
CA ASN A 313 -0.32 -7.20 1.38
C ASN A 313 -0.56 -6.24 2.56
N ALA A 314 -1.70 -6.29 3.26
CA ALA A 314 -2.03 -5.48 4.42
C ALA A 314 -2.17 -6.32 5.70
N LEU A 315 -1.93 -5.74 6.87
CA LEU A 315 -2.19 -6.39 8.15
C LEU A 315 -3.70 -6.42 8.43
N SER A 316 -4.35 -7.54 8.10
CA SER A 316 -5.78 -7.71 8.24
C SER A 316 -6.20 -8.11 9.67
N ARG A 317 -7.49 -7.94 9.98
CA ARG A 317 -8.09 -8.36 11.26
C ARG A 317 -8.00 -9.84 11.57
N PHE A 318 -7.73 -10.68 10.57
CA PHE A 318 -7.64 -12.15 10.75
C PHE A 318 -6.27 -12.60 11.22
N ILE A 319 -5.27 -11.72 11.22
CA ILE A 319 -3.92 -12.00 11.69
C ILE A 319 -3.95 -12.28 13.20
N ARG A 320 -3.17 -13.27 13.62
CA ARG A 320 -3.00 -13.58 15.05
C ARG A 320 -1.97 -12.64 15.67
N VAL A 321 -2.35 -11.98 16.76
CA VAL A 321 -1.45 -11.08 17.51
C VAL A 321 -0.12 -11.75 17.87
N GLN A 322 -0.16 -13.02 18.28
CA GLN A 322 1.07 -13.77 18.62
C GLN A 322 2.02 -13.93 17.44
N ASN A 323 1.50 -14.03 16.21
CA ASN A 323 2.29 -14.13 14.99
C ASN A 323 2.87 -12.77 14.60
N LEU A 324 2.11 -11.70 14.75
CA LEU A 324 2.61 -10.33 14.60
C LEU A 324 3.75 -10.04 15.60
N LEU A 325 3.60 -10.45 16.86
CA LEU A 325 4.64 -10.30 17.88
C LEU A 325 5.88 -11.12 17.56
N ALA A 326 5.74 -12.36 17.08
CA ALA A 326 6.87 -13.19 16.67
C ALA A 326 7.66 -12.53 15.51
N ALA A 327 6.98 -11.98 14.52
CA ALA A 327 7.62 -11.21 13.44
C ALA A 327 8.35 -9.98 13.99
N SER A 328 7.69 -9.20 14.85
CA SER A 328 8.25 -8.02 15.52
C SER A 328 9.55 -8.34 16.30
N GLU A 329 9.50 -9.37 17.13
CA GLU A 329 10.64 -9.78 17.95
C GLU A 329 11.82 -10.24 17.10
N THR A 330 11.55 -10.97 16.03
CA THR A 330 12.56 -11.47 15.10
C THR A 330 13.24 -10.33 14.37
N LEU A 331 12.48 -9.39 13.83
CA LEU A 331 13.03 -8.21 13.17
C LEU A 331 13.85 -7.35 14.13
N ARG A 332 13.34 -7.12 15.34
CA ARG A 332 14.09 -6.38 16.38
C ARG A 332 15.40 -7.07 16.76
N ARG A 333 15.40 -8.40 16.88
CA ARG A 333 16.61 -9.18 17.14
C ARG A 333 17.62 -9.03 16.01
N TYR A 334 17.18 -9.07 14.76
CA TYR A 334 18.01 -8.82 13.60
C TYR A 334 18.62 -7.41 13.63
N ASN A 335 17.82 -6.39 13.90
CA ASN A 335 18.26 -5.00 13.89
C ASN A 335 19.20 -4.62 15.03
N ARG A 336 19.21 -5.37 16.16
CA ARG A 336 20.13 -5.09 17.30
C ARG A 336 21.59 -5.07 16.91
N ARG A 337 22.01 -5.86 15.91
CA ARG A 337 23.41 -5.88 15.41
C ARG A 337 23.90 -4.54 14.84
N TRP A 338 22.98 -3.61 14.57
CA TRP A 338 23.28 -2.27 14.07
C TRP A 338 23.26 -1.21 15.17
N MET A 339 23.04 -1.62 16.41
CA MET A 339 22.93 -0.71 17.56
C MET A 339 24.20 -0.72 18.44
N GLU A 340 25.11 -1.64 18.15
CA GLU A 340 26.43 -1.76 18.78
C GLU A 340 27.47 -0.98 17.96
#